data_92c61c7ebb51b07f94d719e1d9ad57ea
#
_entry.id   92c61c7ebb51b07f94d719e1d9ad57ea
#
_cell.length_a   1.000
_cell.length_b   1.000
_cell.length_c   1.000
_cell.angle_alpha   90.00
_cell.angle_beta   90.00
_cell.angle_gamma   90.00
#
_symmetry.space_group_name_H-M   'P 1'
#
loop_
_entity.id
_entity.type
_entity.pdbx_description
1 polymer ?
#
loop_
_entity_poly.entity_id
_entity_poly.type
_entity_poly.pdbx_seq_one_letter_code
_entity_poly.pdbx_strand_id
1 'polypeptide(L)'
;MTLTLGSNGPLVTEWQREMVRRYRSYALAADGGPLRADGYYGYDDAAVQREYERRTRQTQDGIVSDADLRALGLAATPPPPKPRHLGIVFRGTGGIIGQDYVSRVCQGAADLIEERNPDWPASMGGLPPGAPGTPSMNKAVQIGIAAGAREIQSGRSFVLGGYSAGAIVAAKLRAMLEPGQPLAEYRPNYVCGFTIGNPARAFGHTYYLGAIPNGRGISDFNMPTSTLGWDWCDLAHPDDMYTNVPLGDAGDIMTAIYQAVTDTQLSDPIGTLRAIIAAIPKVLLEAGVSIPLLTQVGAGAMSGNPAALAGVLLPVLVSTLSALIGAAAGGPLTGPAAAVQAAIIALKFAASGTAAHINYHAWEVWPGQTYLGLAVQHVRDWAGRTPVRN
;
A
#
# COMPACT_ATOMS: atom_id res chain seq x y z
N MET A 1 25.09 -1.14 24.52
CA MET A 1 26.18 -1.83 25.27
C MET A 1 25.66 -2.04 26.69
N THR A 2 25.80 -3.23 27.27
CA THR A 2 25.28 -3.53 28.63
C THR A 2 26.39 -4.08 29.51
N LEU A 3 26.32 -3.85 30.84
CA LEU A 3 27.22 -4.49 31.81
C LEU A 3 26.41 -5.52 32.59
N THR A 4 26.94 -6.74 32.66
CA THR A 4 26.35 -7.88 33.36
C THR A 4 27.42 -8.59 34.21
N LEU A 5 27.00 -9.53 35.04
CA LEU A 5 27.97 -10.36 35.79
C LEU A 5 29.03 -10.96 34.84
N GLY A 6 30.29 -10.73 35.19
CA GLY A 6 31.44 -11.14 34.41
C GLY A 6 31.93 -10.11 33.37
N SER A 7 31.20 -9.02 33.13
CA SER A 7 31.72 -7.90 32.32
C SER A 7 32.99 -7.33 32.94
N ASN A 8 33.97 -6.93 32.13
CA ASN A 8 35.20 -6.33 32.59
C ASN A 8 35.72 -5.24 31.65
N GLY A 9 36.59 -4.36 32.17
CA GLY A 9 37.24 -3.32 31.41
C GLY A 9 36.95 -1.89 31.83
N PRO A 10 37.43 -0.90 31.06
CA PRO A 10 37.40 0.52 31.48
C PRO A 10 35.98 1.04 31.76
N LEU A 11 34.96 0.62 30.96
CA LEU A 11 33.59 1.08 31.14
C LEU A 11 33.00 0.60 32.49
N VAL A 12 33.37 -0.61 32.95
CA VAL A 12 32.97 -1.10 34.27
C VAL A 12 33.59 -0.21 35.35
N THR A 13 34.91 0.08 35.25
CA THR A 13 35.60 0.97 36.18
C THR A 13 34.93 2.35 36.23
N GLU A 14 34.57 2.92 35.10
CA GLU A 14 33.89 4.22 35.01
C GLU A 14 32.52 4.16 35.68
N TRP A 15 31.72 3.11 35.41
CA TRP A 15 30.43 2.91 36.04
C TRP A 15 30.57 2.79 37.57
N GLN A 16 31.49 1.98 38.06
CA GLN A 16 31.75 1.82 39.48
C GLN A 16 32.12 3.17 40.17
N ARG A 17 32.97 3.95 39.52
CA ARG A 17 33.34 5.30 40.02
C ARG A 17 32.15 6.25 40.05
N GLU A 18 31.31 6.25 38.99
CA GLU A 18 30.13 7.09 38.94
C GLU A 18 29.08 6.68 40.00
N MET A 19 28.89 5.39 40.23
CA MET A 19 28.00 4.90 41.29
C MET A 19 28.46 5.38 42.65
N VAL A 20 29.74 5.21 42.99
CA VAL A 20 30.31 5.70 44.27
C VAL A 20 30.24 7.22 44.38
N ARG A 21 30.50 7.95 43.28
CA ARG A 21 30.46 9.40 43.26
C ARG A 21 29.07 9.98 43.50
N ARG A 22 28.06 9.42 42.82
CA ARG A 22 26.69 9.96 42.84
C ARG A 22 25.81 9.33 43.90
N TYR A 23 26.03 8.06 44.21
CA TYR A 23 25.12 7.25 45.01
C TYR A 23 25.83 6.63 46.24
N ARG A 24 26.72 7.38 46.87
CA ARG A 24 27.57 6.96 47.98
C ARG A 24 26.81 6.27 49.12
N SER A 25 25.52 6.59 49.32
CA SER A 25 24.70 6.02 50.39
C SER A 25 24.37 4.57 50.24
N TYR A 26 24.43 4.04 48.97
CA TYR A 26 24.10 2.65 48.70
C TYR A 26 25.06 1.95 47.71
N ALA A 27 26.01 2.68 47.12
CA ALA A 27 27.05 2.08 46.29
C ALA A 27 28.12 1.48 47.22
N LEU A 28 27.77 0.40 47.91
CA LEU A 28 28.55 -0.28 48.91
C LEU A 28 28.86 -1.72 48.50
N ALA A 29 30.03 -2.21 48.83
CA ALA A 29 30.40 -3.60 48.74
C ALA A 29 29.77 -4.42 49.90
N ALA A 30 29.81 -5.74 49.84
CA ALA A 30 29.24 -6.63 50.83
C ALA A 30 29.91 -6.48 52.23
N ASP A 31 31.14 -5.97 52.28
CA ASP A 31 31.86 -5.68 53.54
C ASP A 31 31.44 -4.33 54.16
N GLY A 32 30.49 -3.61 53.54
CA GLY A 32 30.02 -2.30 54.00
C GLY A 32 30.90 -1.14 53.60
N GLY A 33 32.04 -1.39 52.96
CA GLY A 33 32.89 -0.34 52.38
C GLY A 33 32.31 0.17 51.03
N PRO A 34 32.90 1.25 50.47
CA PRO A 34 32.51 1.73 49.15
C PRO A 34 32.70 0.64 48.07
N LEU A 35 31.81 0.61 47.07
CA LEU A 35 31.98 -0.26 45.90
C LEU A 35 33.36 -0.05 45.28
N ARG A 36 34.06 -1.12 44.96
CA ARG A 36 35.43 -1.09 44.44
C ARG A 36 35.42 -0.81 42.92
N ALA A 37 36.24 0.14 42.51
CA ALA A 37 36.40 0.44 41.08
C ALA A 37 37.53 -0.42 40.47
N ASP A 38 37.35 -1.73 40.47
CA ASP A 38 38.35 -2.72 40.04
C ASP A 38 38.22 -3.12 38.55
N GLY A 39 37.15 -2.66 37.87
CA GLY A 39 36.90 -2.94 36.47
C GLY A 39 36.32 -4.31 36.19
N TYR A 40 35.88 -5.04 37.24
CA TYR A 40 35.16 -6.30 37.11
C TYR A 40 33.75 -6.17 37.69
N TYR A 41 32.72 -6.50 36.86
CA TYR A 41 31.33 -6.43 37.28
C TYR A 41 30.94 -7.69 38.06
N GLY A 42 31.04 -7.63 39.34
CA GLY A 42 30.78 -8.73 40.26
C GLY A 42 29.39 -8.69 40.90
N TYR A 43 29.21 -9.48 41.95
CA TYR A 43 27.94 -9.56 42.70
C TYR A 43 27.62 -8.28 43.45
N ASP A 44 28.63 -7.57 43.96
CA ASP A 44 28.46 -6.29 44.63
C ASP A 44 27.93 -5.25 43.66
N ASP A 45 28.49 -5.21 42.44
CA ASP A 45 28.05 -4.32 41.37
C ASP A 45 26.59 -4.59 41.01
N ALA A 46 26.22 -5.86 40.81
CA ALA A 46 24.86 -6.26 40.49
C ALA A 46 23.86 -5.93 41.63
N ALA A 47 24.30 -5.99 42.87
CA ALA A 47 23.49 -5.58 44.03
C ALA A 47 23.28 -4.06 44.06
N VAL A 48 24.31 -3.29 43.80
CA VAL A 48 24.23 -1.82 43.69
C VAL A 48 23.35 -1.41 42.52
N GLN A 49 23.46 -2.08 41.38
CA GLN A 49 22.62 -1.81 40.22
C GLN A 49 21.13 -2.10 40.51
N ARG A 50 20.80 -3.21 41.15
CA ARG A 50 19.40 -3.50 41.56
C ARG A 50 18.84 -2.43 42.48
N GLU A 51 19.64 -1.89 43.39
CA GLU A 51 19.21 -0.79 44.25
C GLU A 51 19.01 0.52 43.46
N TYR A 52 19.86 0.80 42.46
CA TYR A 52 19.67 1.89 41.53
C TYR A 52 18.35 1.72 40.73
N GLU A 53 18.12 0.56 40.15
CA GLU A 53 16.90 0.21 39.43
C GLU A 53 15.66 0.37 40.28
N ARG A 54 15.71 -0.13 41.54
CA ARG A 54 14.63 0.05 42.51
C ARG A 54 14.26 1.51 42.74
N ARG A 55 15.31 2.39 42.93
CA ARG A 55 15.11 3.82 43.14
C ARG A 55 14.66 4.57 41.93
N THR A 56 15.03 4.10 40.77
CA THR A 56 14.62 4.68 39.45
C THR A 56 13.37 4.00 38.87
N ARG A 57 12.72 3.09 39.63
CA ARG A 57 11.49 2.38 39.25
C ARG A 57 11.65 1.53 38.00
N GLN A 58 12.77 0.88 37.86
CA GLN A 58 13.07 -0.06 36.77
C GLN A 58 12.89 -1.53 37.26
N THR A 59 12.96 -2.48 36.31
CA THR A 59 13.08 -3.90 36.61
C THR A 59 14.40 -4.15 37.30
N GLN A 60 14.40 -4.83 38.46
CA GLN A 60 15.59 -5.06 39.28
C GLN A 60 16.33 -6.33 38.82
N ASP A 61 16.89 -6.31 37.61
CA ASP A 61 17.64 -7.45 37.04
C ASP A 61 19.16 -7.38 37.34
N GLY A 62 19.66 -6.24 37.77
CA GLY A 62 21.06 -6.02 38.07
C GLY A 62 21.93 -5.93 36.80
N ILE A 63 21.34 -5.53 35.68
CA ILE A 63 22.03 -5.33 34.41
C ILE A 63 22.09 -3.83 34.12
N VAL A 64 23.30 -3.29 33.96
CA VAL A 64 23.46 -1.89 33.56
C VAL A 64 23.10 -1.77 32.07
N SER A 65 21.93 -1.20 31.80
CA SER A 65 21.42 -1.00 30.45
C SER A 65 22.11 0.17 29.74
N ASP A 66 21.96 0.23 28.40
CA ASP A 66 22.36 1.42 27.63
C ASP A 66 21.68 2.70 28.12
N ALA A 67 20.46 2.60 28.63
CA ALA A 67 19.73 3.72 29.20
C ALA A 67 20.38 4.21 30.49
N ASP A 68 20.82 3.29 31.36
CA ASP A 68 21.51 3.61 32.60
C ASP A 68 22.86 4.26 32.32
N LEU A 69 23.65 3.72 31.40
CA LEU A 69 24.91 4.29 30.98
C LEU A 69 24.76 5.73 30.48
N ARG A 70 23.70 6.00 29.69
CA ARG A 70 23.39 7.38 29.25
C ARG A 70 23.00 8.28 30.43
N ALA A 71 22.12 7.79 31.31
CA ALA A 71 21.69 8.56 32.49
C ALA A 71 22.89 8.92 33.41
N LEU A 72 23.89 8.06 33.45
CA LEU A 72 25.15 8.29 34.18
C LEU A 72 26.15 9.13 33.37
N GLY A 73 25.90 9.41 32.11
CA GLY A 73 26.82 10.15 31.24
C GLY A 73 27.99 9.32 30.72
N LEU A 74 27.91 8.00 30.80
CA LEU A 74 28.95 7.04 30.40
C LEU A 74 28.79 6.52 28.98
N ALA A 75 27.66 6.80 28.36
CA ALA A 75 27.43 6.53 26.96
C ALA A 75 26.92 7.78 26.25
N ALA A 76 27.30 7.93 24.98
CA ALA A 76 26.82 9.04 24.17
C ALA A 76 25.29 8.97 24.01
N THR A 77 24.62 10.10 24.19
CA THR A 77 23.20 10.21 23.83
C THR A 77 23.10 9.98 22.31
N PRO A 78 22.23 9.06 21.81
CA PRO A 78 22.03 8.92 20.40
C PRO A 78 21.66 10.29 19.80
N PRO A 79 22.17 10.63 18.62
CA PRO A 79 21.73 11.86 17.97
C PRO A 79 20.21 11.83 17.81
N PRO A 80 19.53 12.99 17.90
CA PRO A 80 18.11 13.05 17.70
C PRO A 80 17.76 12.42 16.33
N PRO A 81 16.66 11.69 16.22
CA PRO A 81 16.26 11.09 14.95
C PRO A 81 16.16 12.20 13.91
N LYS A 82 16.72 11.94 12.72
CA LYS A 82 16.61 12.88 11.60
C LYS A 82 15.14 13.11 11.29
N PRO A 83 14.73 14.35 11.01
CA PRO A 83 13.37 14.62 10.58
C PRO A 83 13.08 13.85 9.28
N ARG A 84 11.87 13.31 9.16
CA ARG A 84 11.40 12.53 8.01
C ARG A 84 10.12 13.12 7.45
N HIS A 85 9.88 12.92 6.15
CA HIS A 85 8.59 13.26 5.55
C HIS A 85 7.49 12.33 6.08
N LEU A 86 6.23 12.77 6.06
CA LEU A 86 5.11 11.87 6.28
C LEU A 86 4.91 10.98 5.05
N GLY A 87 4.81 9.68 5.24
CA GLY A 87 4.33 8.75 4.22
C GLY A 87 2.84 8.51 4.42
N ILE A 88 1.97 9.37 3.88
CA ILE A 88 0.51 9.25 3.99
C ILE A 88 0.05 8.19 2.98
N VAL A 89 -0.24 6.98 3.47
CA VAL A 89 -0.44 5.83 2.60
C VAL A 89 -1.76 5.12 2.87
N PHE A 90 -2.38 4.63 1.79
CA PHE A 90 -3.69 3.98 1.79
C PHE A 90 -3.57 2.55 1.26
N ARG A 91 -3.80 1.58 2.14
CA ARG A 91 -3.79 0.16 1.81
C ARG A 91 -4.90 -0.20 0.82
N GLY A 92 -4.77 -1.33 0.15
CA GLY A 92 -5.84 -1.90 -0.68
C GLY A 92 -7.01 -2.43 0.16
N THR A 93 -8.13 -2.78 -0.49
CA THR A 93 -9.29 -3.41 0.16
C THR A 93 -8.87 -4.63 0.95
N GLY A 94 -9.21 -4.64 2.24
CA GLY A 94 -8.83 -5.72 3.15
C GLY A 94 -7.34 -5.81 3.49
N GLY A 95 -6.52 -4.88 3.03
CA GLY A 95 -5.08 -4.83 3.31
C GLY A 95 -4.79 -4.66 4.80
N ILE A 96 -3.67 -5.24 5.25
CA ILE A 96 -3.20 -5.17 6.64
C ILE A 96 -2.09 -4.14 6.74
N ILE A 97 -2.24 -3.17 7.65
CA ILE A 97 -1.21 -2.17 7.95
C ILE A 97 0.09 -2.88 8.35
N GLY A 98 1.21 -2.43 7.81
CA GLY A 98 2.53 -3.05 8.01
C GLY A 98 2.86 -4.20 7.05
N GLN A 99 1.88 -4.74 6.32
CA GLN A 99 2.07 -5.88 5.40
C GLN A 99 1.67 -5.58 3.96
N ASP A 100 0.80 -4.60 3.76
CA ASP A 100 0.34 -4.15 2.44
C ASP A 100 1.49 -3.55 1.61
N TYR A 101 1.32 -3.46 0.31
CA TYR A 101 2.31 -2.87 -0.60
C TYR A 101 2.76 -1.48 -0.20
N VAL A 102 1.83 -0.63 0.24
CA VAL A 102 2.16 0.74 0.65
C VAL A 102 3.06 0.77 1.89
N SER A 103 2.81 -0.10 2.87
CA SER A 103 3.68 -0.26 4.04
C SER A 103 5.06 -0.78 3.66
N ARG A 104 5.14 -1.72 2.71
CA ARG A 104 6.42 -2.25 2.21
C ARG A 104 7.25 -1.18 1.50
N VAL A 105 6.61 -0.26 0.77
CA VAL A 105 7.28 0.91 0.19
C VAL A 105 7.80 1.83 1.28
N CYS A 106 6.99 2.13 2.31
CA CYS A 106 7.43 2.93 3.45
C CYS A 106 8.61 2.28 4.20
N GLN A 107 8.57 0.97 4.42
CA GLN A 107 9.67 0.21 5.04
C GLN A 107 10.96 0.30 4.22
N GLY A 108 10.86 0.23 2.88
CA GLY A 108 12.00 0.39 1.96
C GLY A 108 12.63 1.79 1.97
N ALA A 109 11.97 2.79 2.54
CA ALA A 109 12.42 4.18 2.65
C ALA A 109 12.31 4.71 4.09
N ALA A 110 12.36 3.85 5.11
CA ALA A 110 12.08 4.18 6.52
C ALA A 110 13.05 5.18 7.14
N ASP A 111 14.23 5.35 6.56
CA ASP A 111 15.19 6.39 6.92
C ASP A 111 14.79 7.80 6.45
N LEU A 112 13.91 7.92 5.47
CA LEU A 112 13.48 9.16 4.83
C LEU A 112 12.02 9.52 5.11
N ILE A 113 11.15 8.53 5.29
CA ILE A 113 9.73 8.74 5.51
C ILE A 113 9.24 8.04 6.79
N GLU A 114 8.25 8.64 7.42
CA GLU A 114 7.51 8.10 8.57
C GLU A 114 6.14 7.65 8.09
N GLU A 115 5.86 6.33 8.13
CA GLU A 115 4.58 5.80 7.67
C GLU A 115 3.41 6.34 8.49
N ARG A 116 2.38 6.84 7.80
CA ARG A 116 1.09 7.24 8.33
C ARG A 116 -0.01 6.52 7.57
N ASN A 117 -0.82 5.79 8.31
CA ASN A 117 -1.99 5.10 7.78
C ASN A 117 -3.23 5.84 8.28
N PRO A 118 -3.83 6.75 7.48
CA PRO A 118 -5.06 7.43 7.88
C PRO A 118 -6.15 6.41 8.18
N ASP A 119 -6.99 6.73 9.17
CA ASP A 119 -8.08 5.83 9.58
C ASP A 119 -9.18 5.82 8.50
N TRP A 120 -9.27 4.72 7.77
CA TRP A 120 -10.29 4.46 6.77
C TRP A 120 -10.61 2.96 6.69
N PRO A 121 -11.86 2.59 6.31
CA PRO A 121 -12.29 1.20 6.41
C PRO A 121 -11.55 0.24 5.48
N ALA A 122 -11.04 0.71 4.33
CA ALA A 122 -10.50 -0.14 3.26
C ALA A 122 -11.45 -1.29 2.90
N SER A 123 -12.75 -1.00 2.86
CA SER A 123 -13.81 -1.98 2.67
C SER A 123 -14.43 -1.89 1.29
N MET A 124 -15.06 -2.97 0.89
CA MET A 124 -15.89 -3.06 -0.31
C MET A 124 -17.21 -3.76 0.06
N GLY A 125 -18.08 -3.06 0.83
CA GLY A 125 -19.28 -3.64 1.38
C GLY A 125 -18.99 -4.82 2.31
N GLY A 126 -19.76 -5.90 2.23
CA GLY A 126 -19.58 -7.11 3.02
C GLY A 126 -18.47 -8.06 2.55
N LEU A 127 -17.57 -7.66 1.62
CA LEU A 127 -16.43 -8.49 1.18
C LEU A 127 -15.48 -8.80 2.33
N PRO A 128 -15.08 -10.07 2.54
CA PRO A 128 -14.03 -10.40 3.48
C PRO A 128 -12.75 -9.59 3.20
N PRO A 129 -12.07 -9.05 4.25
CA PRO A 129 -12.37 -9.26 5.67
C PRO A 129 -13.49 -8.36 6.24
N GLY A 130 -14.29 -7.67 5.41
CA GLY A 130 -15.41 -6.84 5.86
C GLY A 130 -16.53 -7.65 6.49
N ALA A 131 -17.14 -7.12 7.55
CA ALA A 131 -18.34 -7.67 8.16
C ALA A 131 -19.60 -7.12 7.47
N PRO A 132 -20.78 -7.77 7.61
CA PRO A 132 -22.04 -7.18 7.21
C PRO A 132 -22.20 -5.77 7.79
N GLY A 133 -22.60 -4.81 6.97
CA GLY A 133 -22.74 -3.40 7.36
C GLY A 133 -21.50 -2.51 7.19
N THR A 134 -20.37 -3.06 6.73
CA THR A 134 -19.22 -2.23 6.35
C THR A 134 -19.57 -1.34 5.15
N PRO A 135 -18.99 -0.13 5.05
CA PRO A 135 -19.26 0.79 3.95
C PRO A 135 -18.97 0.17 2.59
N SER A 136 -19.73 0.58 1.55
CA SER A 136 -19.37 0.34 0.16
C SER A 136 -17.96 0.91 -0.12
N MET A 137 -17.32 0.46 -1.21
CA MET A 137 -15.98 0.94 -1.55
C MET A 137 -15.97 2.46 -1.77
N ASN A 138 -16.98 3.00 -2.48
CA ASN A 138 -17.05 4.43 -2.73
C ASN A 138 -17.23 5.23 -1.43
N LYS A 139 -18.02 4.74 -0.48
CA LYS A 139 -18.13 5.37 0.85
C LYS A 139 -16.83 5.27 1.63
N ALA A 140 -16.14 4.14 1.59
CA ALA A 140 -14.83 3.96 2.22
C ALA A 140 -13.80 4.93 1.63
N VAL A 141 -13.77 5.10 0.30
CA VAL A 141 -12.88 6.06 -0.38
C VAL A 141 -13.14 7.49 0.10
N GLN A 142 -14.41 7.91 0.26
CA GLN A 142 -14.72 9.25 0.80
C GLN A 142 -14.20 9.45 2.23
N ILE A 143 -14.33 8.43 3.08
CA ILE A 143 -13.76 8.45 4.44
C ILE A 143 -12.24 8.56 4.38
N GLY A 144 -11.59 7.80 3.49
CA GLY A 144 -10.14 7.85 3.27
C GLY A 144 -9.65 9.22 2.82
N ILE A 145 -10.37 9.87 1.89
CA ILE A 145 -10.06 11.22 1.42
C ILE A 145 -10.12 12.22 2.60
N ALA A 146 -11.19 12.17 3.39
CA ALA A 146 -11.32 13.07 4.54
C ALA A 146 -10.24 12.84 5.59
N ALA A 147 -9.85 11.57 5.84
CA ALA A 147 -8.78 11.23 6.77
C ALA A 147 -7.41 11.71 6.25
N GLY A 148 -7.11 11.46 4.97
CA GLY A 148 -5.86 11.89 4.36
C GLY A 148 -5.72 13.42 4.26
N ALA A 149 -6.82 14.14 3.99
CA ALA A 149 -6.81 15.59 3.98
C ALA A 149 -6.38 16.16 5.35
N ARG A 150 -6.84 15.57 6.47
CA ARG A 150 -6.41 15.98 7.82
C ARG A 150 -4.91 15.79 8.03
N GLU A 151 -4.32 14.69 7.53
CA GLU A 151 -2.88 14.46 7.61
C GLU A 151 -2.09 15.49 6.77
N ILE A 152 -2.56 15.81 5.57
CA ILE A 152 -1.96 16.85 4.70
C ILE A 152 -2.02 18.22 5.38
N GLN A 153 -3.11 18.55 6.05
CA GLN A 153 -3.31 19.82 6.77
C GLN A 153 -2.42 19.97 8.02
N SER A 154 -1.67 18.93 8.41
CA SER A 154 -0.63 19.07 9.44
C SER A 154 0.48 20.05 9.06
N GLY A 155 0.62 20.38 7.77
CA GLY A 155 1.62 21.31 7.26
C GLY A 155 3.00 20.70 7.07
N ARG A 156 3.23 19.45 7.48
CA ARG A 156 4.49 18.73 7.26
C ARG A 156 4.65 18.34 5.79
N SER A 157 5.89 18.19 5.34
CA SER A 157 6.18 17.62 4.02
C SER A 157 5.77 16.14 3.95
N PHE A 158 5.19 15.71 2.81
CA PHE A 158 4.60 14.38 2.71
C PHE A 158 4.76 13.72 1.34
N VAL A 159 4.74 12.39 1.39
CA VAL A 159 4.61 11.48 0.25
C VAL A 159 3.19 10.90 0.27
N LEU A 160 2.51 10.83 -0.88
CA LEU A 160 1.22 10.14 -1.02
C LEU A 160 1.43 8.74 -1.59
N GLY A 161 0.79 7.73 -1.02
CA GLY A 161 0.86 6.38 -1.55
C GLY A 161 -0.48 5.65 -1.52
N GLY A 162 -0.73 4.78 -2.52
CA GLY A 162 -1.94 3.98 -2.55
C GLY A 162 -1.81 2.68 -3.33
N TYR A 163 -2.54 1.65 -2.87
CA TYR A 163 -2.70 0.39 -3.59
C TYR A 163 -4.18 0.10 -3.82
N SER A 164 -4.55 -0.32 -5.03
CA SER A 164 -5.93 -0.74 -5.36
C SER A 164 -6.95 0.35 -4.98
N ALA A 165 -7.95 0.06 -4.16
CA ALA A 165 -8.91 1.07 -3.65
C ALA A 165 -8.22 2.25 -2.96
N GLY A 166 -7.12 2.01 -2.23
CA GLY A 166 -6.30 3.07 -1.62
C GLY A 166 -5.60 3.96 -2.64
N ALA A 167 -5.32 3.44 -3.84
CA ALA A 167 -4.77 4.26 -4.91
C ALA A 167 -5.78 5.30 -5.43
N ILE A 168 -7.08 5.00 -5.41
CA ILE A 168 -8.13 5.99 -5.73
C ILE A 168 -8.11 7.14 -4.72
N VAL A 169 -7.94 6.82 -3.42
CA VAL A 169 -7.84 7.84 -2.37
C VAL A 169 -6.63 8.74 -2.61
N ALA A 170 -5.44 8.14 -2.82
CA ALA A 170 -4.21 8.88 -3.07
C ALA A 170 -4.32 9.75 -4.34
N ALA A 171 -4.90 9.21 -5.42
CA ALA A 171 -5.11 9.92 -6.68
C ALA A 171 -6.04 11.13 -6.52
N LYS A 172 -7.15 10.97 -5.81
CA LYS A 172 -8.08 12.09 -5.52
C LYS A 172 -7.45 13.15 -4.63
N LEU A 173 -6.71 12.76 -3.59
CA LEU A 173 -5.96 13.71 -2.75
C LEU A 173 -4.90 14.46 -3.57
N ARG A 174 -4.18 13.77 -4.46
CA ARG A 174 -3.21 14.42 -5.37
C ARG A 174 -3.90 15.47 -6.26
N ALA A 175 -5.06 15.15 -6.82
CA ALA A 175 -5.85 16.10 -7.61
C ALA A 175 -6.33 17.31 -6.79
N MET A 176 -6.63 17.12 -5.51
CA MET A 176 -7.03 18.21 -4.61
C MET A 176 -5.88 19.20 -4.27
N LEU A 177 -4.64 18.86 -4.59
CA LEU A 177 -3.48 19.74 -4.43
C LEU A 177 -3.27 20.70 -5.62
N GLU A 178 -4.03 20.57 -6.70
CA GLU A 178 -3.89 21.42 -7.87
C GLU A 178 -4.45 22.85 -7.63
N PRO A 179 -4.01 23.85 -8.40
CA PRO A 179 -4.48 25.22 -8.23
C PRO A 179 -6.00 25.34 -8.27
N GLY A 180 -6.55 26.04 -7.29
CA GLY A 180 -8.01 26.21 -7.14
C GLY A 180 -8.74 25.04 -6.48
N GLN A 181 -8.05 23.98 -6.10
CA GLN A 181 -8.60 22.83 -5.39
C GLN A 181 -8.47 23.00 -3.87
N PRO A 182 -9.25 22.25 -3.06
CA PRO A 182 -9.33 22.44 -1.60
C PRO A 182 -8.03 22.31 -0.81
N LEU A 183 -7.02 21.62 -1.31
CA LEU A 183 -5.73 21.41 -0.67
C LEU A 183 -4.57 22.13 -1.39
N ALA A 184 -4.86 23.05 -2.31
CA ALA A 184 -3.85 23.70 -3.15
C ALA A 184 -2.75 24.41 -2.33
N GLU A 185 -3.08 24.98 -1.17
CA GLU A 185 -2.11 25.64 -0.28
C GLU A 185 -1.02 24.68 0.25
N TYR A 186 -1.31 23.38 0.33
CA TYR A 186 -0.37 22.35 0.81
C TYR A 186 0.48 21.74 -0.33
N ARG A 187 0.26 22.13 -1.59
CA ARG A 187 1.05 21.63 -2.73
C ARG A 187 2.58 21.80 -2.54
N PRO A 188 3.10 22.89 -1.92
CA PRO A 188 4.53 23.06 -1.65
C PRO A 188 5.10 22.03 -0.65
N ASN A 189 4.27 21.33 0.11
CA ASN A 189 4.68 20.29 1.07
C ASN A 189 4.63 18.88 0.47
N TYR A 190 4.03 18.71 -0.71
CA TYR A 190 4.02 17.45 -1.42
C TYR A 190 5.38 17.17 -2.04
N VAL A 191 5.94 16.02 -1.69
CA VAL A 191 7.26 15.55 -2.16
C VAL A 191 7.11 14.73 -3.42
N CYS A 192 6.38 13.63 -3.34
CA CYS A 192 6.06 12.76 -4.46
C CYS A 192 4.88 11.85 -4.12
N GLY A 193 4.41 11.07 -5.10
CA GLY A 193 3.41 10.06 -4.86
C GLY A 193 3.65 8.80 -5.67
N PHE A 194 3.05 7.70 -5.21
CA PHE A 194 3.07 6.44 -5.92
C PHE A 194 1.72 5.73 -5.82
N THR A 195 1.36 5.03 -6.87
CA THR A 195 0.21 4.13 -6.86
C THR A 195 0.56 2.79 -7.47
N ILE A 196 0.02 1.74 -6.88
CA ILE A 196 0.17 0.37 -7.34
C ILE A 196 -1.22 -0.17 -7.68
N GLY A 197 -1.41 -0.67 -8.89
CA GLY A 197 -2.71 -1.21 -9.31
C GLY A 197 -3.84 -0.18 -9.20
N ASN A 198 -3.64 1.04 -9.72
CA ASN A 198 -4.53 2.19 -9.54
C ASN A 198 -5.77 2.16 -10.45
N PRO A 199 -6.99 1.96 -9.90
CA PRO A 199 -8.22 2.05 -10.70
C PRO A 199 -8.53 3.46 -11.22
N ALA A 200 -7.87 4.49 -10.69
CA ALA A 200 -8.00 5.90 -11.12
C ALA A 200 -6.83 6.36 -11.99
N ARG A 201 -6.04 5.44 -12.59
CA ARG A 201 -4.89 5.75 -13.42
C ARG A 201 -5.32 6.56 -14.65
N ALA A 202 -4.57 7.62 -14.94
CA ALA A 202 -4.76 8.41 -16.15
C ALA A 202 -4.47 7.56 -17.40
N PHE A 203 -5.17 7.86 -18.50
CA PHE A 203 -4.97 7.18 -19.78
C PHE A 203 -3.51 7.22 -20.22
N GLY A 204 -2.94 6.07 -20.54
CA GLY A 204 -1.59 5.93 -21.06
C GLY A 204 -0.46 6.37 -20.12
N HIS A 205 -0.77 6.78 -18.88
CA HIS A 205 0.24 7.26 -17.95
C HIS A 205 0.87 6.12 -17.16
N THR A 206 2.20 6.08 -17.19
CA THR A 206 3.05 5.27 -16.29
C THR A 206 4.31 6.05 -15.98
N TYR A 207 4.95 5.74 -14.86
CA TYR A 207 6.22 6.35 -14.48
C TYR A 207 7.40 5.88 -15.36
N TYR A 208 7.29 4.71 -15.95
CA TYR A 208 8.36 4.02 -16.68
C TYR A 208 8.06 3.91 -18.17
N LEU A 209 9.12 3.71 -18.97
CA LEU A 209 9.03 3.40 -20.38
C LEU A 209 9.05 1.89 -20.60
N GLY A 210 8.47 1.41 -21.70
CA GLY A 210 8.45 -0.01 -22.07
C GLY A 210 7.05 -0.51 -22.38
N ALA A 211 6.66 -1.69 -21.91
CA ALA A 211 5.31 -2.25 -22.12
C ALA A 211 4.28 -1.47 -21.30
N ILE A 212 3.96 -0.26 -21.77
CA ILE A 212 3.01 0.65 -21.12
C ILE A 212 1.59 0.17 -21.41
N PRO A 213 0.76 -0.03 -20.36
CA PRO A 213 -0.66 -0.27 -20.56
C PRO A 213 -1.33 0.91 -21.26
N ASN A 214 -1.89 0.67 -22.45
CA ASN A 214 -2.48 1.72 -23.31
C ASN A 214 -3.88 2.14 -22.91
N GLY A 215 -4.44 1.58 -21.82
CA GLY A 215 -5.75 1.93 -21.31
C GLY A 215 -5.69 2.95 -20.19
N ARG A 216 -6.83 3.12 -19.53
CA ARG A 216 -7.03 3.92 -18.33
C ARG A 216 -7.43 3.05 -17.13
N GLY A 217 -7.45 3.62 -15.95
CA GLY A 217 -8.07 2.99 -14.79
C GLY A 217 -9.58 2.77 -15.00
N ILE A 218 -10.11 1.73 -14.37
CA ILE A 218 -11.52 1.32 -14.50
C ILE A 218 -12.49 2.24 -13.76
N SER A 219 -12.01 3.08 -12.82
CA SER A 219 -12.85 4.01 -12.06
C SER A 219 -13.47 5.09 -12.96
N ASP A 220 -14.59 5.65 -12.53
CA ASP A 220 -15.21 6.84 -13.13
C ASP A 220 -14.33 8.08 -13.06
N PHE A 221 -13.55 8.18 -11.99
CA PHE A 221 -12.53 9.20 -11.85
C PHE A 221 -11.19 8.69 -12.37
N ASN A 222 -10.64 9.35 -13.36
CA ASN A 222 -9.25 9.18 -13.78
C ASN A 222 -8.49 10.48 -13.62
N MET A 223 -7.25 10.40 -13.17
CA MET A 223 -6.40 11.59 -12.99
C MET A 223 -6.16 12.27 -14.34
N PRO A 224 -6.27 13.61 -14.40
CA PRO A 224 -5.89 14.35 -15.60
C PRO A 224 -4.38 14.24 -15.85
N THR A 225 -3.97 13.85 -17.05
CA THR A 225 -2.54 13.72 -17.41
C THR A 225 -1.77 15.02 -17.31
N SER A 226 -2.45 16.16 -17.52
CA SER A 226 -1.85 17.50 -17.40
C SER A 226 -1.37 17.86 -15.99
N THR A 227 -1.83 17.13 -14.97
CA THR A 227 -1.47 17.37 -13.55
C THR A 227 -0.36 16.43 -13.05
N LEU A 228 0.09 15.50 -13.90
CA LEU A 228 1.05 14.46 -13.53
C LEU A 228 2.44 14.79 -14.05
N GLY A 229 3.38 14.90 -13.13
CA GLY A 229 4.80 15.05 -13.40
C GLY A 229 5.57 13.78 -13.02
N TRP A 230 6.90 13.86 -13.12
CA TRP A 230 7.80 12.79 -12.68
C TRP A 230 7.77 12.55 -11.17
N ASP A 231 7.10 13.41 -10.41
CA ASP A 231 6.81 13.28 -8.97
C ASP A 231 5.66 12.33 -8.67
N TRP A 232 4.99 11.76 -9.70
CA TRP A 232 3.92 10.79 -9.56
C TRP A 232 4.25 9.48 -10.28
N CYS A 233 4.30 8.39 -9.52
CA CYS A 233 4.67 7.06 -10.00
C CYS A 233 3.44 6.15 -10.07
N ASP A 234 2.79 6.05 -11.23
CA ASP A 234 1.76 5.05 -11.48
C ASP A 234 2.41 3.72 -11.91
N LEU A 235 2.13 2.65 -11.18
CA LEU A 235 2.58 1.30 -11.47
C LEU A 235 1.39 0.43 -11.87
N ALA A 236 1.38 0.03 -13.15
CA ALA A 236 0.27 -0.69 -13.77
C ALA A 236 0.79 -1.88 -14.59
N HIS A 237 0.33 -3.10 -14.27
CA HIS A 237 0.60 -4.26 -15.09
C HIS A 237 -0.34 -4.27 -16.31
N PRO A 238 0.13 -4.63 -17.52
CA PRO A 238 -0.71 -4.63 -18.73
C PRO A 238 -1.98 -5.49 -18.64
N ASP A 239 -1.92 -6.59 -17.90
CA ASP A 239 -3.05 -7.50 -17.71
C ASP A 239 -3.88 -7.20 -16.46
N ASP A 240 -3.55 -6.13 -15.71
CA ASP A 240 -4.36 -5.70 -14.57
C ASP A 240 -5.57 -4.89 -15.06
N MET A 241 -6.73 -5.55 -15.11
CA MET A 241 -7.99 -4.96 -15.55
C MET A 241 -8.35 -3.67 -14.79
N TYR A 242 -8.03 -3.59 -13.50
CA TYR A 242 -8.37 -2.39 -12.71
C TYR A 242 -7.60 -1.15 -13.18
N THR A 243 -6.44 -1.33 -13.76
CA THR A 243 -5.58 -0.22 -14.20
C THR A 243 -5.56 -0.02 -15.70
N ASN A 244 -6.08 -0.97 -16.48
CA ASN A 244 -5.89 -1.02 -17.91
C ASN A 244 -7.17 -1.45 -18.66
N VAL A 245 -8.19 -0.59 -18.64
CA VAL A 245 -9.35 -0.75 -19.52
C VAL A 245 -9.18 0.09 -20.80
N PRO A 246 -9.66 -0.39 -21.95
CA PRO A 246 -9.54 0.35 -23.21
C PRO A 246 -10.35 1.65 -23.18
N LEU A 247 -10.07 2.57 -24.09
CA LEU A 247 -10.94 3.71 -24.36
C LEU A 247 -12.18 3.28 -25.16
N GLY A 248 -13.23 4.08 -25.09
CA GLY A 248 -14.50 3.88 -25.80
C GLY A 248 -15.42 2.88 -25.10
N ASP A 249 -16.47 2.45 -25.83
CA ASP A 249 -17.62 1.73 -25.28
C ASP A 249 -17.23 0.50 -24.43
N ALA A 250 -16.20 -0.25 -24.81
CA ALA A 250 -15.77 -1.42 -24.04
C ALA A 250 -15.28 -1.03 -22.63
N GLY A 251 -14.47 0.01 -22.52
CA GLY A 251 -14.02 0.53 -21.23
C GLY A 251 -15.14 1.17 -20.44
N ASP A 252 -16.08 1.84 -21.10
CA ASP A 252 -17.23 2.49 -20.46
C ASP A 252 -18.21 1.44 -19.90
N ILE A 253 -18.44 0.33 -20.60
CA ILE A 253 -19.19 -0.83 -20.09
C ILE A 253 -18.49 -1.39 -18.83
N MET A 254 -17.18 -1.58 -18.87
CA MET A 254 -16.40 -2.09 -17.72
C MET A 254 -16.48 -1.13 -16.54
N THR A 255 -16.38 0.17 -16.77
CA THR A 255 -16.50 1.21 -15.73
C THR A 255 -17.90 1.19 -15.10
N ALA A 256 -18.97 1.10 -15.91
CA ALA A 256 -20.34 1.05 -15.40
C ALA A 256 -20.58 -0.18 -14.49
N ILE A 257 -20.06 -1.34 -14.88
CA ILE A 257 -20.13 -2.56 -14.05
C ILE A 257 -19.33 -2.36 -12.75
N TYR A 258 -18.13 -1.82 -12.83
CA TYR A 258 -17.31 -1.55 -11.68
C TYR A 258 -17.99 -0.60 -10.70
N GLN A 259 -18.60 0.49 -11.17
CA GLN A 259 -19.37 1.42 -10.36
C GLN A 259 -20.54 0.73 -9.64
N ALA A 260 -21.34 -0.05 -10.38
CA ALA A 260 -22.46 -0.78 -9.78
C ALA A 260 -22.01 -1.68 -8.60
N VAL A 261 -20.83 -2.32 -8.73
CA VAL A 261 -20.25 -3.16 -7.68
C VAL A 261 -19.73 -2.33 -6.51
N THR A 262 -19.05 -1.22 -6.78
CA THR A 262 -18.41 -0.40 -5.76
C THR A 262 -19.34 0.51 -4.97
N ASP A 263 -20.51 0.82 -5.54
CA ASP A 263 -21.57 1.59 -4.88
C ASP A 263 -22.42 0.74 -3.94
N THR A 264 -22.45 -0.57 -4.17
CA THR A 264 -23.35 -1.46 -3.44
C THR A 264 -22.70 -1.99 -2.15
N GLN A 265 -23.48 -2.03 -1.07
CA GLN A 265 -23.14 -2.82 0.12
C GLN A 265 -23.50 -4.29 -0.16
N LEU A 266 -22.56 -5.04 -0.68
CA LEU A 266 -22.77 -6.44 -1.03
C LEU A 266 -22.69 -7.32 0.20
N SER A 267 -23.71 -8.13 0.42
CA SER A 267 -23.68 -9.19 1.45
C SER A 267 -22.84 -10.41 1.02
N ASP A 268 -22.72 -10.62 -0.30
CA ASP A 268 -21.89 -11.66 -0.90
C ASP A 268 -21.24 -11.18 -2.22
N PRO A 269 -20.08 -10.58 -2.16
CA PRO A 269 -19.41 -10.02 -3.33
C PRO A 269 -18.70 -11.05 -4.21
N ILE A 270 -18.27 -12.18 -3.65
CA ILE A 270 -17.75 -13.30 -4.45
C ILE A 270 -18.89 -13.89 -5.26
N GLY A 271 -20.06 -14.10 -4.63
CA GLY A 271 -21.29 -14.50 -5.32
C GLY A 271 -21.73 -13.46 -6.34
N THR A 272 -21.60 -12.17 -6.05
CA THR A 272 -21.91 -11.10 -7.00
C THR A 272 -20.96 -11.09 -8.20
N LEU A 273 -19.63 -11.23 -7.98
CA LEU A 273 -18.67 -11.35 -9.08
C LEU A 273 -18.97 -12.60 -9.93
N ARG A 274 -19.27 -13.72 -9.29
CA ARG A 274 -19.72 -14.94 -10.00
C ARG A 274 -21.01 -14.71 -10.79
N ALA A 275 -21.98 -14.00 -10.20
CA ALA A 275 -23.23 -13.66 -10.85
C ALA A 275 -23.02 -12.72 -12.06
N ILE A 276 -22.14 -11.73 -11.94
CA ILE A 276 -21.74 -10.85 -13.05
C ILE A 276 -21.09 -11.67 -14.17
N ILE A 277 -20.14 -12.54 -13.85
CA ILE A 277 -19.50 -13.43 -14.82
C ILE A 277 -20.53 -14.35 -15.47
N ALA A 278 -21.45 -14.92 -14.71
CA ALA A 278 -22.52 -15.77 -15.20
C ALA A 278 -23.58 -15.02 -16.07
N ALA A 279 -23.69 -13.69 -15.84
CA ALA A 279 -24.59 -12.84 -16.67
C ALA A 279 -23.96 -12.42 -18.00
N ILE A 280 -22.64 -12.57 -18.19
CA ILE A 280 -21.95 -12.19 -19.44
C ILE A 280 -22.65 -12.77 -20.69
N PRO A 281 -23.03 -14.06 -20.77
CA PRO A 281 -23.71 -14.60 -21.93
C PRO A 281 -25.03 -13.90 -22.22
N LYS A 282 -25.79 -13.54 -21.18
CA LYS A 282 -27.07 -12.83 -21.31
C LYS A 282 -26.85 -11.40 -21.81
N VAL A 283 -25.88 -10.67 -21.25
CA VAL A 283 -25.55 -9.32 -21.71
C VAL A 283 -25.07 -9.30 -23.15
N LEU A 284 -24.29 -10.29 -23.57
CA LEU A 284 -23.88 -10.45 -24.98
C LEU A 284 -25.05 -10.71 -25.91
N LEU A 285 -26.02 -11.53 -25.49
CA LEU A 285 -27.21 -11.80 -26.23
C LEU A 285 -28.08 -10.54 -26.39
N GLU A 286 -28.29 -9.79 -25.33
CA GLU A 286 -29.01 -8.52 -25.31
C GLU A 286 -28.33 -7.45 -26.18
N ALA A 287 -26.99 -7.48 -26.25
CA ALA A 287 -26.17 -6.65 -27.14
C ALA A 287 -26.24 -7.12 -28.62
N GLY A 288 -27.06 -8.12 -28.97
CA GLY A 288 -27.24 -8.62 -30.34
C GLY A 288 -26.14 -9.60 -30.78
N VAL A 289 -25.34 -10.12 -29.86
CA VAL A 289 -24.33 -11.15 -30.17
C VAL A 289 -25.00 -12.52 -30.18
N SER A 290 -25.20 -13.08 -31.37
CA SER A 290 -25.70 -14.45 -31.54
C SER A 290 -24.58 -15.45 -31.31
N ILE A 291 -24.56 -16.12 -30.14
CA ILE A 291 -23.56 -17.14 -29.82
C ILE A 291 -24.23 -18.53 -29.92
N PRO A 292 -23.96 -19.33 -30.98
CA PRO A 292 -24.56 -20.65 -31.12
C PRO A 292 -24.29 -21.63 -29.99
N LEU A 293 -23.34 -21.29 -29.09
CA LEU A 293 -22.78 -22.17 -28.03
C LEU A 293 -23.39 -21.94 -26.65
N LEU A 294 -24.30 -20.98 -26.45
CA LEU A 294 -24.88 -20.67 -25.12
C LEU A 294 -25.55 -21.87 -24.44
N THR A 295 -26.00 -22.86 -25.22
CA THR A 295 -26.58 -24.12 -24.70
C THR A 295 -25.51 -25.05 -24.05
N GLN A 296 -24.23 -24.97 -24.45
CA GLN A 296 -23.16 -25.75 -23.86
C GLN A 296 -22.51 -25.04 -22.64
N VAL A 297 -22.71 -23.74 -22.52
CA VAL A 297 -22.16 -22.91 -21.42
C VAL A 297 -22.89 -23.20 -20.10
N GLY A 298 -24.13 -23.70 -20.13
CA GLY A 298 -24.90 -23.98 -18.91
C GLY A 298 -24.22 -24.89 -17.92
N ALA A 299 -23.44 -25.86 -18.34
CA ALA A 299 -22.72 -26.77 -17.46
C ALA A 299 -21.44 -26.11 -16.80
N GLY A 300 -20.72 -25.27 -17.53
CA GLY A 300 -19.54 -24.55 -17.01
C GLY A 300 -19.91 -23.38 -16.08
N ALA A 301 -21.01 -22.67 -16.41
CA ALA A 301 -21.52 -21.59 -15.56
C ALA A 301 -22.02 -22.11 -14.19
N MET A 302 -22.62 -23.31 -14.20
CA MET A 302 -23.08 -23.97 -12.94
C MET A 302 -21.96 -24.38 -12.00
N SER A 303 -20.72 -24.58 -12.48
CA SER A 303 -19.57 -24.94 -11.64
C SER A 303 -19.05 -23.78 -10.78
N GLY A 304 -19.42 -22.54 -11.10
CA GLY A 304 -18.93 -21.33 -10.41
C GLY A 304 -17.41 -21.11 -10.47
N ASN A 305 -16.72 -21.85 -11.35
CA ASN A 305 -15.27 -21.74 -11.55
C ASN A 305 -14.96 -20.81 -12.74
N PRO A 306 -14.39 -19.60 -12.50
CA PRO A 306 -14.09 -18.66 -13.57
C PRO A 306 -13.12 -19.19 -14.63
N ALA A 307 -12.15 -20.02 -14.23
CA ALA A 307 -11.18 -20.60 -15.16
C ALA A 307 -11.83 -21.62 -16.12
N ALA A 308 -12.75 -22.45 -15.61
CA ALA A 308 -13.50 -23.39 -16.44
C ALA A 308 -14.43 -22.64 -17.42
N LEU A 309 -15.12 -21.61 -16.95
CA LEU A 309 -15.98 -20.76 -17.77
C LEU A 309 -15.17 -20.05 -18.87
N ALA A 310 -14.03 -19.49 -18.51
CA ALA A 310 -13.13 -18.84 -19.46
C ALA A 310 -12.60 -19.80 -20.51
N GLY A 311 -12.23 -21.04 -20.14
CA GLY A 311 -11.76 -22.06 -21.05
C GLY A 311 -12.75 -22.38 -22.19
N VAL A 312 -14.06 -22.33 -21.89
CA VAL A 312 -15.12 -22.58 -22.85
C VAL A 312 -15.48 -21.31 -23.66
N LEU A 313 -15.60 -20.15 -22.97
CA LEU A 313 -16.11 -18.93 -23.58
C LEU A 313 -15.05 -18.15 -24.38
N LEU A 314 -13.80 -18.09 -23.92
CA LEU A 314 -12.79 -17.25 -24.56
C LEU A 314 -12.56 -17.59 -26.04
N PRO A 315 -12.41 -18.86 -26.44
CA PRO A 315 -12.24 -19.18 -27.88
C PRO A 315 -13.40 -18.68 -28.74
N VAL A 316 -14.63 -18.81 -28.23
CA VAL A 316 -15.84 -18.37 -28.94
C VAL A 316 -15.91 -16.85 -29.01
N LEU A 317 -15.65 -16.16 -27.90
CA LEU A 317 -15.67 -14.70 -27.87
C LEU A 317 -14.58 -14.09 -28.76
N VAL A 318 -13.39 -14.67 -28.76
CA VAL A 318 -12.28 -14.22 -29.64
C VAL A 318 -12.64 -14.40 -31.11
N SER A 319 -13.24 -15.54 -31.49
CA SER A 319 -13.69 -15.76 -32.88
C SER A 319 -14.82 -14.81 -33.26
N THR A 320 -15.77 -14.57 -32.35
CA THR A 320 -16.89 -13.62 -32.56
C THR A 320 -16.35 -12.20 -32.71
N LEU A 321 -15.41 -11.77 -31.84
CA LEU A 321 -14.78 -10.45 -31.94
C LEU A 321 -14.05 -10.29 -33.28
N SER A 322 -13.30 -11.30 -33.71
CA SER A 322 -12.58 -11.28 -34.98
C SER A 322 -13.57 -11.13 -36.18
N ALA A 323 -14.71 -11.80 -36.13
CA ALA A 323 -15.75 -11.67 -37.15
C ALA A 323 -16.37 -10.27 -37.14
N LEU A 324 -16.62 -9.67 -35.99
CA LEU A 324 -17.18 -8.32 -35.84
C LEU A 324 -16.18 -7.22 -36.27
N ILE A 325 -14.90 -7.38 -35.98
CA ILE A 325 -13.85 -6.45 -36.38
C ILE A 325 -13.57 -6.53 -37.88
N GLY A 326 -13.61 -7.74 -38.47
CA GLY A 326 -13.43 -7.92 -39.92
C GLY A 326 -14.47 -7.16 -40.76
N ALA A 327 -15.58 -6.73 -40.16
CA ALA A 327 -16.61 -5.90 -40.77
C ALA A 327 -16.43 -4.39 -40.49
N ALA A 328 -15.53 -3.98 -39.57
CA ALA A 328 -15.36 -2.60 -39.16
C ALA A 328 -13.93 -2.10 -39.49
N ALA A 329 -13.83 -1.13 -40.36
CA ALA A 329 -12.54 -0.52 -40.73
C ALA A 329 -11.99 0.37 -39.61
N GLY A 330 -11.10 -0.16 -38.72
CA GLY A 330 -10.05 0.60 -38.01
C GLY A 330 -10.45 1.64 -36.96
N GLY A 331 -11.70 1.71 -36.50
CA GLY A 331 -12.18 2.64 -35.47
C GLY A 331 -12.29 1.97 -34.08
N PRO A 332 -12.58 2.76 -33.00
CA PRO A 332 -12.94 2.22 -31.71
C PRO A 332 -14.10 1.23 -31.80
N LEU A 333 -14.02 0.12 -31.06
CA LEU A 333 -15.10 -0.87 -31.04
C LEU A 333 -16.33 -0.27 -30.34
N THR A 334 -17.52 -0.48 -30.99
CA THR A 334 -18.80 -0.01 -30.46
C THR A 334 -19.82 -1.15 -30.44
N GLY A 335 -20.93 -0.96 -29.72
CA GLY A 335 -22.05 -1.91 -29.68
C GLY A 335 -21.62 -3.33 -29.32
N PRO A 336 -22.07 -4.36 -30.10
CA PRO A 336 -21.76 -5.76 -29.81
C PRO A 336 -20.27 -6.08 -29.71
N ALA A 337 -19.43 -5.48 -30.58
CA ALA A 337 -17.99 -5.71 -30.56
C ALA A 337 -17.34 -5.21 -29.27
N ALA A 338 -17.78 -4.05 -28.79
CA ALA A 338 -17.31 -3.49 -27.49
C ALA A 338 -17.73 -4.38 -26.32
N ALA A 339 -18.96 -4.88 -26.30
CA ALA A 339 -19.43 -5.79 -25.25
C ALA A 339 -18.63 -7.11 -25.22
N VAL A 340 -18.34 -7.67 -26.40
CA VAL A 340 -17.49 -8.87 -26.50
C VAL A 340 -16.07 -8.61 -26.01
N GLN A 341 -15.48 -7.48 -26.36
CA GLN A 341 -14.15 -7.10 -25.91
C GLN A 341 -14.12 -6.95 -24.36
N ALA A 342 -15.08 -6.26 -23.77
CA ALA A 342 -15.21 -6.12 -22.31
C ALA A 342 -15.31 -7.48 -21.63
N ALA A 343 -16.12 -8.40 -22.17
CA ALA A 343 -16.28 -9.75 -21.65
C ALA A 343 -14.96 -10.56 -21.72
N ILE A 344 -14.22 -10.46 -22.82
CA ILE A 344 -12.91 -11.13 -22.99
C ILE A 344 -11.93 -10.65 -21.90
N ILE A 345 -11.83 -9.33 -21.69
CA ILE A 345 -10.91 -8.76 -20.68
C ILE A 345 -11.30 -9.25 -19.29
N ALA A 346 -12.58 -9.16 -18.92
CA ALA A 346 -13.08 -9.58 -17.61
C ALA A 346 -12.85 -11.08 -17.34
N LEU A 347 -13.11 -11.94 -18.35
CA LEU A 347 -12.90 -13.39 -18.21
C LEU A 347 -11.43 -13.76 -18.11
N LYS A 348 -10.54 -13.15 -18.89
CA LYS A 348 -9.10 -13.37 -18.80
C LYS A 348 -8.59 -13.02 -17.41
N PHE A 349 -8.99 -11.85 -16.90
CA PHE A 349 -8.59 -11.39 -15.58
C PHE A 349 -9.12 -12.31 -14.46
N ALA A 350 -10.39 -12.71 -14.53
CA ALA A 350 -10.96 -13.63 -13.55
C ALA A 350 -10.32 -15.04 -13.61
N ALA A 351 -10.04 -15.55 -14.83
CA ALA A 351 -9.40 -16.85 -15.03
C ALA A 351 -7.96 -16.91 -14.46
N SER A 352 -7.23 -15.80 -14.51
CA SER A 352 -5.90 -15.69 -13.92
C SER A 352 -5.92 -15.56 -12.39
N GLY A 353 -7.08 -15.61 -11.73
CA GLY A 353 -7.22 -15.40 -10.30
C GLY A 353 -6.81 -14.00 -9.84
N THR A 354 -6.96 -12.99 -10.70
CA THR A 354 -6.53 -11.61 -10.47
C THR A 354 -5.02 -11.43 -10.28
N ALA A 355 -4.22 -12.41 -10.72
CA ALA A 355 -2.77 -12.46 -10.44
C ALA A 355 -2.04 -11.17 -10.85
N ALA A 356 -2.43 -10.55 -11.96
CA ALA A 356 -1.85 -9.28 -12.42
C ALA A 356 -2.02 -8.14 -11.41
N HIS A 357 -3.10 -8.17 -10.60
CA HIS A 357 -3.40 -7.15 -9.59
C HIS A 357 -2.72 -7.42 -8.23
N ILE A 358 -2.51 -8.69 -7.88
CA ILE A 358 -2.06 -9.06 -6.53
C ILE A 358 -0.57 -9.44 -6.44
N ASN A 359 0.18 -9.48 -7.55
CA ASN A 359 1.57 -9.91 -7.56
C ASN A 359 2.57 -8.83 -7.99
N TYR A 360 2.29 -7.57 -7.77
CA TYR A 360 3.19 -6.45 -8.07
C TYR A 360 4.57 -6.55 -7.40
N HIS A 361 4.69 -7.35 -6.34
CA HIS A 361 5.96 -7.61 -5.68
C HIS A 361 6.86 -8.60 -6.45
N ALA A 362 6.25 -9.45 -7.28
CA ALA A 362 6.94 -10.49 -8.05
C ALA A 362 7.07 -10.14 -9.53
N TRP A 363 6.13 -9.35 -10.08
CA TRP A 363 6.21 -8.93 -11.46
C TRP A 363 7.33 -7.92 -11.68
N GLU A 364 8.05 -8.08 -12.77
CA GLU A 364 9.13 -7.18 -13.18
C GLU A 364 8.64 -6.19 -14.25
N VAL A 365 9.03 -4.94 -14.11
CA VAL A 365 8.84 -3.90 -15.12
C VAL A 365 9.83 -4.10 -16.27
N TRP A 366 11.07 -4.47 -15.91
CA TRP A 366 12.15 -4.94 -16.78
C TRP A 366 13.05 -5.90 -15.97
N PRO A 367 13.91 -6.68 -16.63
CA PRO A 367 14.73 -7.68 -15.95
C PRO A 367 15.47 -7.12 -14.72
N GLY A 368 15.23 -7.72 -13.56
CA GLY A 368 15.84 -7.33 -12.28
C GLY A 368 15.15 -6.19 -11.54
N GLN A 369 14.08 -5.58 -12.09
CA GLN A 369 13.35 -4.49 -11.45
C GLN A 369 11.88 -4.82 -11.28
N THR A 370 11.45 -5.10 -10.06
CA THR A 370 10.03 -5.30 -9.75
C THR A 370 9.27 -3.97 -9.68
N TYR A 371 7.94 -4.01 -9.90
CA TYR A 371 7.08 -2.84 -9.70
C TYR A 371 7.21 -2.28 -8.28
N LEU A 372 7.19 -3.15 -7.27
CA LEU A 372 7.34 -2.72 -5.87
C LEU A 372 8.72 -2.07 -5.63
N GLY A 373 9.79 -2.65 -6.16
CA GLY A 373 11.14 -2.11 -6.08
C GLY A 373 11.24 -0.72 -6.71
N LEU A 374 10.56 -0.51 -7.85
CA LEU A 374 10.51 0.78 -8.52
C LEU A 374 9.76 1.85 -7.69
N ALA A 375 8.67 1.47 -7.00
CA ALA A 375 7.99 2.37 -6.08
C ALA A 375 8.91 2.82 -4.93
N VAL A 376 9.65 1.88 -4.34
CA VAL A 376 10.64 2.20 -3.28
C VAL A 376 11.71 3.15 -3.81
N GLN A 377 12.27 2.86 -4.99
CA GLN A 377 13.28 3.70 -5.61
C GLN A 377 12.74 5.12 -5.86
N HIS A 378 11.55 5.24 -6.44
CA HIS A 378 10.91 6.54 -6.68
C HIS A 378 10.77 7.38 -5.40
N VAL A 379 10.26 6.78 -4.32
CA VAL A 379 10.12 7.46 -3.03
C VAL A 379 11.49 7.89 -2.49
N ARG A 380 12.49 7.01 -2.53
CA ARG A 380 13.85 7.34 -2.06
C ARG A 380 14.49 8.46 -2.87
N ASP A 381 14.31 8.45 -4.20
CA ASP A 381 14.86 9.47 -5.10
C ASP A 381 14.29 10.86 -4.81
N TRP A 382 13.00 10.96 -4.54
CA TRP A 382 12.35 12.22 -4.26
C TRP A 382 12.53 12.67 -2.80
N ALA A 383 12.27 11.79 -1.85
CA ALA A 383 12.40 12.11 -0.43
C ALA A 383 13.85 12.41 -0.02
N GLY A 384 14.83 11.72 -0.63
CA GLY A 384 16.25 11.95 -0.33
C GLY A 384 16.80 13.31 -0.80
N ARG A 385 16.17 13.93 -1.79
CA ARG A 385 16.60 15.23 -2.35
C ARG A 385 15.72 16.41 -1.91
N THR A 386 14.59 16.15 -1.28
CA THR A 386 13.65 17.19 -0.86
C THR A 386 13.87 17.53 0.62
N PRO A 387 14.04 18.81 0.99
CA PRO A 387 14.13 19.20 2.40
C PRO A 387 12.86 18.85 3.18
N VAL A 388 13.01 18.27 4.37
CA VAL A 388 11.89 18.00 5.27
C VAL A 388 11.35 19.32 5.82
N ARG A 389 10.04 19.50 5.78
CA ARG A 389 9.32 20.62 6.43
C ARG A 389 8.50 20.04 7.57
N ASN A 390 8.60 20.69 8.73
CA ASN A 390 7.86 20.36 9.96
C ASN A 390 6.69 21.33 10.16
#